data_3e11058283d2ba6a8359d03c523a126a
#
_entry.id   3e11058283d2ba6a8359d03c523a126a
#
_cell.length_a   1.000
_cell.length_b   1.000
_cell.length_c   1.000
_cell.angle_alpha   90.00
_cell.angle_beta   90.00
_cell.angle_gamma   90.00
#
_symmetry.space_group_name_H-M   'P 1'
#
loop_
_entity.id
_entity.type
_entity.pdbx_description
1 polymer ?
#
loop_
_entity_poly.entity_id
_entity_poly.type
_entity_poly.pdbx_seq_one_letter_code
_entity_poly.pdbx_strand_id
1 'polypeptide(L)'
;MLKVEKISVAASGDIVAVRHAVRRQAVKINLSLVDQTKIVTAASELARNMLIYGGGGEVTLEVLQEGVRHGLRVHFVDDGPGIPNIDLALRDGFTTGNGMGLGLGGAKRLVNEFNLESAPGKGTRVTITRWK
;
A
#
# COMPACT_ATOMS: atom_id res chain seq x y z
N MET A 1 -5.28 -21.21 7.86
CA MET A 1 -3.93 -20.65 7.86
C MET A 1 -3.87 -19.41 6.99
N LEU A 2 -3.36 -18.33 7.53
CA LEU A 2 -3.24 -17.08 6.77
C LEU A 2 -2.01 -17.16 5.88
N LYS A 3 -2.17 -16.68 4.64
CA LYS A 3 -1.07 -16.66 3.69
C LYS A 3 -0.36 -15.31 3.74
N VAL A 4 0.97 -15.35 3.80
CA VAL A 4 1.82 -14.16 3.81
C VAL A 4 2.78 -14.24 2.64
N GLU A 5 2.91 -13.14 1.91
CA GLU A 5 3.84 -13.01 0.79
C GLU A 5 4.63 -11.72 0.96
N LYS A 6 5.96 -11.77 0.74
CA LYS A 6 6.84 -10.61 0.89
C LYS A 6 7.50 -10.28 -0.44
N ILE A 7 7.60 -8.97 -0.72
CA ILE A 7 8.21 -8.46 -1.94
C ILE A 7 9.11 -7.30 -1.57
N SER A 8 10.39 -7.36 -1.97
CA SER A 8 11.32 -6.24 -1.80
C SER A 8 11.12 -5.26 -2.95
N VAL A 9 11.08 -3.98 -2.62
CA VAL A 9 10.96 -2.90 -3.60
C VAL A 9 12.25 -2.08 -3.58
N ALA A 10 13.02 -2.19 -4.66
CA ALA A 10 14.29 -1.48 -4.80
C ALA A 10 14.40 -0.75 -6.14
N ALA A 11 13.54 -1.10 -7.10
CA ALA A 11 13.53 -0.52 -8.44
C ALA A 11 12.10 -0.46 -8.97
N SER A 12 11.89 0.34 -10.02
CA SER A 12 10.55 0.54 -10.58
C SER A 12 9.88 -0.75 -11.05
N GLY A 13 10.64 -1.73 -11.52
CA GLY A 13 10.09 -3.03 -11.93
C GLY A 13 9.45 -3.79 -10.77
N ASP A 14 9.88 -3.52 -9.54
CA ASP A 14 9.34 -4.19 -8.36
C ASP A 14 7.91 -3.70 -8.06
N ILE A 15 7.57 -2.48 -8.49
CA ILE A 15 6.20 -1.97 -8.35
C ILE A 15 5.24 -2.83 -9.16
N VAL A 16 5.65 -3.26 -10.34
CA VAL A 16 4.85 -4.18 -11.18
C VAL A 16 4.66 -5.51 -10.45
N ALA A 17 5.70 -6.02 -9.81
CA ALA A 17 5.62 -7.27 -9.03
C ALA A 17 4.61 -7.13 -7.87
N VAL A 18 4.62 -5.98 -7.17
CA VAL A 18 3.65 -5.70 -6.11
C VAL A 18 2.22 -5.71 -6.66
N ARG A 19 1.99 -5.04 -7.79
CA ARG A 19 0.67 -4.98 -8.42
C ARG A 19 0.15 -6.37 -8.77
N HIS A 20 1.00 -7.19 -9.38
CA HIS A 20 0.62 -8.56 -9.74
C HIS A 20 0.31 -9.42 -8.51
N ALA A 21 1.13 -9.31 -7.46
CA ALA A 21 0.93 -10.08 -6.25
C ALA A 21 -0.39 -9.67 -5.54
N VAL A 22 -0.65 -8.37 -5.44
CA VAL A 22 -1.88 -7.87 -4.82
C VAL A 22 -3.11 -8.35 -5.60
N ARG A 23 -3.07 -8.25 -6.93
CA ARG A 23 -4.19 -8.72 -7.76
C ARG A 23 -4.40 -10.21 -7.60
N ARG A 24 -3.33 -10.98 -7.61
CA ARG A 24 -3.41 -12.44 -7.47
C ARG A 24 -4.09 -12.85 -6.16
N GLN A 25 -3.72 -12.22 -5.06
CA GLN A 25 -4.33 -12.50 -3.77
C GLN A 25 -5.79 -12.00 -3.71
N ALA A 26 -6.07 -10.84 -4.29
CA ALA A 26 -7.43 -10.29 -4.34
C ALA A 26 -8.37 -11.22 -5.13
N VAL A 27 -7.90 -11.78 -6.22
CA VAL A 27 -8.67 -12.77 -7.00
C VAL A 27 -8.94 -14.01 -6.17
N LYS A 28 -7.95 -14.50 -5.43
CA LYS A 28 -8.09 -15.72 -4.62
C LYS A 28 -9.14 -15.59 -3.53
N ILE A 29 -9.32 -14.41 -2.98
CA ILE A 29 -10.35 -14.19 -1.94
C ILE A 29 -11.67 -13.68 -2.52
N ASN A 30 -11.78 -13.71 -3.85
CA ASN A 30 -13.00 -13.36 -4.58
C ASN A 30 -13.45 -11.91 -4.41
N LEU A 31 -12.52 -10.96 -4.32
CA LEU A 31 -12.88 -9.56 -4.40
C LEU A 31 -13.49 -9.27 -5.77
N SER A 32 -14.47 -8.37 -5.82
CA SER A 32 -15.04 -7.93 -7.09
C SER A 32 -13.95 -7.26 -7.95
N LEU A 33 -14.18 -7.16 -9.25
CA LEU A 33 -13.26 -6.49 -10.15
C LEU A 33 -13.00 -5.04 -9.71
N VAL A 34 -14.04 -4.35 -9.26
CA VAL A 34 -13.92 -2.98 -8.76
C VAL A 34 -13.02 -2.94 -7.51
N ASP A 35 -13.25 -3.84 -6.57
CA ASP A 35 -12.47 -3.89 -5.33
C ASP A 35 -11.02 -4.31 -5.61
N GLN A 36 -10.79 -5.22 -6.54
CA GLN A 36 -9.44 -5.58 -6.99
C GLN A 36 -8.71 -4.34 -7.51
N THR A 37 -9.38 -3.58 -8.37
CA THR A 37 -8.78 -2.38 -8.96
C THR A 37 -8.45 -1.34 -7.89
N LYS A 38 -9.33 -1.16 -6.91
CA LYS A 38 -9.10 -0.22 -5.83
C LYS A 38 -7.85 -0.57 -5.01
N ILE A 39 -7.73 -1.82 -4.57
CA ILE A 39 -6.57 -2.19 -3.75
C ILE A 39 -5.28 -2.26 -4.57
N VAL A 40 -5.34 -2.68 -5.82
CA VAL A 40 -4.17 -2.69 -6.71
C VAL A 40 -3.66 -1.26 -6.94
N THR A 41 -4.58 -0.32 -7.18
CA THR A 41 -4.22 1.08 -7.39
C THR A 41 -3.60 1.68 -6.12
N ALA A 42 -4.22 1.45 -4.97
CA ALA A 42 -3.68 1.93 -3.70
C ALA A 42 -2.29 1.36 -3.44
N ALA A 43 -2.11 0.05 -3.62
CA ALA A 43 -0.83 -0.61 -3.41
C ALA A 43 0.25 -0.09 -4.36
N SER A 44 -0.10 0.16 -5.62
CA SER A 44 0.81 0.70 -6.62
C SER A 44 1.32 2.08 -6.21
N GLU A 45 0.43 2.96 -5.76
CA GLU A 45 0.80 4.31 -5.31
C GLU A 45 1.69 4.27 -4.06
N LEU A 46 1.36 3.40 -3.11
CA LEU A 46 2.15 3.29 -1.88
C LEU A 46 3.53 2.69 -2.14
N ALA A 47 3.64 1.69 -3.01
CA ALA A 47 4.92 1.12 -3.40
C ALA A 47 5.78 2.16 -4.12
N ARG A 48 5.17 2.97 -4.97
CA ARG A 48 5.86 4.05 -5.67
C ARG A 48 6.37 5.11 -4.71
N ASN A 49 5.53 5.53 -3.76
CA ASN A 49 5.93 6.51 -2.75
C ASN A 49 7.09 5.97 -1.90
N MET A 50 7.03 4.70 -1.53
CA MET A 50 8.10 4.06 -0.78
C MET A 50 9.40 4.08 -1.56
N LEU A 51 9.36 3.81 -2.87
CA LEU A 51 10.55 3.82 -3.70
C LEU A 51 11.12 5.24 -3.87
N ILE A 52 10.26 6.21 -4.17
CA ILE A 52 10.70 7.59 -4.47
C ILE A 52 11.15 8.32 -3.22
N TYR A 53 10.38 8.25 -2.14
CA TYR A 53 10.62 9.05 -0.94
C TYR A 53 11.32 8.27 0.17
N GLY A 54 11.11 6.97 0.22
CA GLY A 54 11.70 6.10 1.23
C GLY A 54 12.98 5.39 0.81
N GLY A 55 13.33 5.48 -0.47
CA GLY A 55 14.51 4.78 -1.00
C GLY A 55 14.31 3.29 -1.21
N GLY A 56 13.07 2.82 -1.22
CA GLY A 56 12.73 1.41 -1.31
C GLY A 56 12.36 0.84 0.05
N GLY A 57 11.99 -0.42 0.07
CA GLY A 57 11.58 -1.07 1.31
C GLY A 57 10.98 -2.44 1.06
N GLU A 58 10.12 -2.88 1.95
CA GLU A 58 9.51 -4.20 1.88
C GLU A 58 7.99 -4.10 1.92
N VAL A 59 7.34 -4.89 1.06
CA VAL A 59 5.88 -5.00 1.01
C VAL A 59 5.51 -6.40 1.47
N THR A 60 4.56 -6.50 2.40
CA THR A 60 4.06 -7.78 2.91
C THR A 60 2.56 -7.85 2.66
N LEU A 61 2.11 -8.92 2.01
CA LEU A 61 0.70 -9.19 1.77
C LEU A 61 0.23 -10.26 2.73
N GLU A 62 -0.93 -10.03 3.33
CA GLU A 62 -1.50 -10.94 4.32
C GLU A 62 -2.98 -11.16 4.01
N VAL A 63 -3.38 -12.41 3.83
CA VAL A 63 -4.80 -12.76 3.66
C VAL A 63 -5.42 -12.93 5.03
N LEU A 64 -6.52 -12.22 5.26
CA LEU A 64 -7.25 -12.23 6.52
C LEU A 64 -8.56 -13.00 6.39
N GLN A 65 -8.99 -13.57 7.49
CA GLN A 65 -10.30 -14.20 7.58
C GLN A 65 -10.93 -13.86 8.92
N GLU A 66 -12.15 -13.34 8.88
CA GLU A 66 -12.91 -12.97 10.05
C GLU A 66 -14.31 -13.55 9.88
N GLY A 67 -14.56 -14.70 10.48
CA GLY A 67 -15.77 -15.49 10.22
C GLY A 67 -15.79 -15.95 8.77
N VAL A 68 -16.84 -15.58 8.04
CA VAL A 68 -16.96 -15.88 6.60
C VAL A 68 -16.38 -14.80 5.72
N ARG A 69 -15.93 -13.70 6.32
CA ARG A 69 -15.40 -12.55 5.60
C ARG A 69 -13.91 -12.70 5.35
N HIS A 70 -13.48 -12.47 4.12
CA HIS A 70 -12.07 -12.46 3.75
C HIS A 70 -11.62 -11.04 3.46
N GLY A 71 -10.36 -10.77 3.74
CA GLY A 71 -9.74 -9.49 3.43
C GLY A 71 -8.30 -9.65 3.00
N LEU A 72 -7.77 -8.58 2.44
CA LEU A 72 -6.37 -8.50 2.06
C LEU A 72 -5.75 -7.29 2.73
N ARG A 73 -4.68 -7.53 3.48
CA ARG A 73 -3.91 -6.48 4.17
C ARG A 73 -2.53 -6.40 3.54
N VAL A 74 -2.10 -5.19 3.24
CA VAL A 74 -0.79 -4.95 2.64
C VAL A 74 -0.03 -3.97 3.52
N HIS A 75 1.19 -4.33 3.89
CA HIS A 75 2.08 -3.53 4.72
C HIS A 75 3.23 -3.00 3.86
N PHE A 76 3.53 -1.72 3.99
CA PHE A 76 4.63 -1.06 3.28
C PHE A 76 5.55 -0.47 4.33
N VAL A 77 6.79 -0.94 4.39
CA VAL A 77 7.76 -0.52 5.41
C VAL A 77 9.05 -0.06 4.75
N ASP A 78 9.46 1.17 5.04
CA ASP A 78 10.75 1.68 4.60
C ASP A 78 11.51 2.30 5.78
N ASP A 79 12.84 2.45 5.61
CA ASP A 79 13.73 3.07 6.56
C ASP A 79 14.18 4.46 6.10
N GLY A 80 13.37 5.11 5.29
CA GLY A 80 13.68 6.42 4.74
C GLY A 80 13.59 7.56 5.75
N PRO A 81 13.55 8.80 5.27
CA PRO A 81 13.57 9.98 6.15
C PRO A 81 12.29 10.20 6.95
N GLY A 82 11.23 9.48 6.65
CA GLY A 82 9.93 9.68 7.28
C GLY A 82 9.17 10.84 6.68
N ILE A 83 7.97 11.07 7.21
CA ILE A 83 7.07 12.14 6.73
C ILE A 83 7.02 13.23 7.81
N PRO A 84 7.52 14.44 7.52
CA PRO A 84 7.53 15.51 8.53
C PRO A 84 6.15 16.07 8.84
N ASN A 85 5.22 16.03 7.89
CA ASN A 85 3.86 16.54 8.10
C ASN A 85 2.85 15.53 7.52
N ILE A 86 2.35 14.65 8.38
CA ILE A 86 1.42 13.59 7.97
C ILE A 86 0.09 14.19 7.50
N ASP A 87 -0.42 15.19 8.18
CA ASP A 87 -1.69 15.83 7.81
C ASP A 87 -1.64 16.40 6.40
N LEU A 88 -0.54 17.06 6.05
CA LEU A 88 -0.36 17.60 4.71
C LEU A 88 -0.22 16.49 3.69
N ALA A 89 0.53 15.43 4.03
CA ALA A 89 0.74 14.30 3.12
C ALA A 89 -0.56 13.55 2.81
N LEU A 90 -1.53 13.59 3.72
CA LEU A 90 -2.83 12.93 3.53
C LEU A 90 -3.84 13.79 2.80
N ARG A 91 -3.53 15.06 2.49
CA ARG A 91 -4.46 15.91 1.74
C ARG A 91 -4.66 15.38 0.34
N ASP A 92 -5.90 15.54 -0.14
CA ASP A 92 -6.27 15.13 -1.48
C ASP A 92 -5.44 15.85 -2.53
N GLY A 93 -4.87 15.06 -3.46
CA GLY A 93 -4.08 15.60 -4.55
C GLY A 93 -2.71 16.11 -4.17
N PHE A 94 -2.31 16.03 -2.89
CA PHE A 94 -0.98 16.45 -2.50
C PHE A 94 0.07 15.45 -3.02
N THR A 95 1.09 16.00 -3.69
CA THR A 95 2.23 15.23 -4.15
C THR A 95 3.45 16.13 -4.16
N THR A 96 4.62 15.57 -3.80
CA THR A 96 5.88 16.32 -3.76
C THR A 96 6.81 15.97 -4.90
N GLY A 97 6.33 15.31 -5.92
CA GLY A 97 7.16 14.88 -7.04
C GLY A 97 6.35 14.70 -8.30
N ASN A 98 6.91 13.94 -9.25
CA ASN A 98 6.26 13.66 -10.53
C ASN A 98 5.26 12.50 -10.40
N GLY A 99 4.60 12.40 -9.29
CA GLY A 99 3.60 11.38 -9.05
C GLY A 99 2.35 11.58 -9.88
N MET A 100 1.52 10.55 -9.94
CA MET A 100 0.26 10.59 -10.68
C MET A 100 -0.83 11.35 -9.92
N GLY A 101 -0.48 11.99 -8.82
CA GLY A 101 -1.38 12.87 -8.10
C GLY A 101 -2.34 12.24 -7.12
N LEU A 102 -2.34 10.91 -6.95
CA LEU A 102 -3.19 10.30 -5.95
C LEU A 102 -2.63 10.50 -4.54
N GLY A 103 -1.31 10.25 -4.36
CA GLY A 103 -0.65 10.38 -3.08
C GLY A 103 -1.23 9.46 -2.01
N LEU A 104 -0.89 9.76 -0.75
CA LEU A 104 -1.36 8.96 0.39
C LEU A 104 -2.86 9.14 0.63
N GLY A 105 -3.38 10.36 0.45
CA GLY A 105 -4.81 10.62 0.61
C GLY A 105 -5.66 9.87 -0.40
N GLY A 106 -5.19 9.78 -1.64
CA GLY A 106 -5.88 9.01 -2.67
C GLY A 106 -5.90 7.53 -2.36
N ALA A 107 -4.77 6.99 -1.91
CA ALA A 107 -4.69 5.58 -1.51
C ALA A 107 -5.62 5.28 -0.34
N LYS A 108 -5.69 6.18 0.64
CA LYS A 108 -6.56 6.03 1.81
C LYS A 108 -8.02 5.85 1.42
N ARG A 109 -8.49 6.57 0.41
CA ARG A 109 -9.88 6.49 -0.04
C ARG A 109 -10.25 5.19 -0.73
N LEU A 110 -9.27 4.44 -1.20
CA LEU A 110 -9.49 3.22 -1.97
C LEU A 110 -9.59 1.96 -1.12
N VAL A 111 -9.42 2.09 0.19
CA VAL A 111 -9.37 0.94 1.09
C VAL A 111 -10.31 1.14 2.29
N ASN A 112 -10.64 0.04 2.96
CA ASN A 112 -11.52 0.09 4.14
C ASN A 112 -10.79 0.56 5.38
N GLU A 113 -9.51 0.15 5.53
CA GLU A 113 -8.69 0.52 6.67
C GLU A 113 -7.36 1.04 6.17
N PHE A 114 -6.90 2.12 6.77
CA PHE A 114 -5.64 2.78 6.42
C PHE A 114 -4.95 3.22 7.71
N ASN A 115 -3.72 2.78 7.90
CA ASN A 115 -2.92 3.18 9.04
C ASN A 115 -1.56 3.67 8.56
N LEU A 116 -1.14 4.83 9.04
CA LEU A 116 0.13 5.45 8.67
C LEU A 116 0.90 5.78 9.94
N GLU A 117 2.11 5.24 10.05
CA GLU A 117 3.03 5.54 11.13
C GLU A 117 4.32 6.06 10.51
N SER A 118 4.70 7.26 10.88
CA SER A 118 5.93 7.87 10.38
C SER A 118 6.37 8.99 11.31
N ALA A 119 7.70 9.20 11.36
CA ALA A 119 8.29 10.31 12.06
C ALA A 119 9.61 10.65 11.38
N PRO A 120 10.06 11.92 11.44
CA PRO A 120 11.34 12.30 10.83
C PRO A 120 12.48 11.41 11.32
N GLY A 121 13.24 10.86 10.39
CA GLY A 121 14.39 9.99 10.67
C GLY A 121 14.05 8.56 11.08
N LYS A 122 12.75 8.19 11.09
CA LYS A 122 12.31 6.88 11.59
C LYS A 122 11.63 6.02 10.54
N GLY A 123 11.67 6.44 9.27
CA GLY A 123 11.03 5.71 8.20
C GLY A 123 9.52 5.88 8.20
N THR A 124 8.87 5.05 7.40
CA THR A 124 7.41 5.10 7.21
C THR A 124 6.86 3.70 7.16
N ARG A 125 5.73 3.48 7.84
CA ARG A 125 4.97 2.25 7.77
C ARG A 125 3.54 2.59 7.39
N VAL A 126 3.06 2.02 6.30
CA VAL A 126 1.67 2.16 5.86
C VAL A 126 1.04 0.78 5.81
N THR A 127 -0.15 0.66 6.36
CA THR A 127 -0.91 -0.60 6.32
C THR A 127 -2.29 -0.30 5.75
N ILE A 128 -2.67 -1.02 4.71
CA ILE A 128 -3.99 -0.89 4.09
C ILE A 128 -4.71 -2.23 4.14
N THR A 129 -6.04 -2.18 4.25
CA THR A 129 -6.87 -3.38 4.27
C THR A 129 -8.12 -3.15 3.44
N ARG A 130 -8.44 -4.11 2.58
CA ARG A 130 -9.69 -4.15 1.84
C ARG A 130 -10.42 -5.44 2.17
N TRP A 131 -11.65 -5.33 2.62
CA TRP A 131 -12.51 -6.47 2.92
C TRP A 131 -13.43 -6.77 1.74
N LYS A 132 -13.72 -8.05 1.59
CA LYS A 132 -14.73 -8.48 0.66
C LYS A 132 -16.13 -8.12 1.15
#